data_8097f9e64499e7a6265f224f5c91838f
#
_entry.id   8097f9e64499e7a6265f224f5c91838f
#
_cell.length_a   1.000
_cell.length_b   1.000
_cell.length_c   1.000
_cell.angle_alpha   90.00
_cell.angle_beta   90.00
_cell.angle_gamma   90.00
#
_symmetry.space_group_name_H-M   'P 1'
#
loop_
_entity.id
_entity.type
_entity.pdbx_description
1 polymer ?
#
loop_
_entity_poly.entity_id
_entity_poly.type
_entity_poly.pdbx_seq_one_letter_code
_entity_poly.pdbx_strand_id
1 'polypeptide(L)'
;MLAPMGDSPAVPITIRNTWKAVVDHARRYQDFTYVYPVISRRSRGLSIGVNLNPDKQCNFDCVYCEVDRTTPGKARDVRLDQVRDELRWLIDHALSGGLGLEAKFNDAPPEVSRIVRDVAFSGDGEPTMVSNFDVCVEVVAEVLREKGLSETKIVLITDSAGLDKVSVRRGLSLMDAHHGEVWAKLDAGTEEYYRHINRSSVRFDRILSNLLETARVRPIVIQSLFLKTHSQPMSSIELDAYCRRLNQIRDGGGTLREVHAYTLARPTPEAWATRKVPPPSRIWLRRRQ
;
A
#
# COMPACT_ATOMS: atom_id res chain seq x y z
N MET A 1 0.34 27.89 33.96
CA MET A 1 -0.48 26.67 33.96
C MET A 1 -1.43 26.74 32.77
N LEU A 2 -1.14 26.10 31.68
CA LEU A 2 -2.05 25.94 30.55
C LEU A 2 -2.88 24.67 30.81
N ALA A 3 -4.20 24.81 30.80
CA ALA A 3 -5.15 23.73 31.00
C ALA A 3 -4.97 22.67 29.87
N PRO A 4 -5.15 21.35 30.14
CA PRO A 4 -5.14 20.36 29.13
C PRO A 4 -6.31 20.57 28.16
N MET A 5 -6.02 20.68 26.87
CA MET A 5 -7.05 20.70 25.83
C MET A 5 -7.75 19.34 25.84
N GLY A 6 -9.03 19.36 26.23
CA GLY A 6 -9.87 18.18 26.28
C GLY A 6 -9.96 17.51 24.91
N ASP A 7 -9.90 16.18 24.91
CA ASP A 7 -10.19 15.29 23.77
C ASP A 7 -11.63 15.53 23.28
N SER A 8 -11.78 16.44 22.32
CA SER A 8 -13.01 16.45 21.52
C SER A 8 -13.00 15.19 20.63
N PRO A 9 -14.07 14.42 20.58
CA PRO A 9 -14.13 13.25 19.72
C PRO A 9 -13.89 13.69 18.27
N ALA A 10 -12.81 13.19 17.68
CA ALA A 10 -12.43 13.54 16.33
C ALA A 10 -13.59 13.19 15.38
N VAL A 11 -14.22 14.20 14.80
CA VAL A 11 -15.26 14.03 13.79
C VAL A 11 -14.69 13.16 12.66
N PRO A 12 -15.34 12.06 12.28
CA PRO A 12 -14.80 11.17 11.25
C PRO A 12 -14.69 11.92 9.92
N ILE A 13 -13.46 12.15 9.47
CA ILE A 13 -13.20 12.86 8.22
C ILE A 13 -13.59 11.97 7.05
N THR A 14 -14.53 12.43 6.21
CA THR A 14 -14.90 11.76 4.97
C THR A 14 -14.03 12.25 3.83
N ILE A 15 -13.19 11.36 3.27
CA ILE A 15 -12.32 11.68 2.13
C ILE A 15 -13.16 11.82 0.86
N ARG A 16 -13.08 12.99 0.22
CA ARG A 16 -13.78 13.25 -1.04
C ARG A 16 -12.92 12.86 -2.24
N ASN A 17 -13.51 12.12 -3.18
CA ASN A 17 -12.81 11.70 -4.40
C ASN A 17 -12.52 12.85 -5.38
N THR A 18 -13.01 14.05 -5.11
CA THR A 18 -12.81 15.25 -5.93
C THR A 18 -11.60 16.05 -5.53
N TRP A 19 -11.01 15.82 -4.36
CA TRP A 19 -9.81 16.56 -3.93
C TRP A 19 -8.62 16.22 -4.82
N LYS A 20 -7.86 17.24 -5.19
CA LYS A 20 -6.69 17.13 -6.07
C LYS A 20 -5.70 16.08 -5.53
N ALA A 21 -5.38 16.14 -4.24
CA ALA A 21 -4.47 15.19 -3.59
C ALA A 21 -4.97 13.74 -3.54
N VAL A 22 -6.29 13.51 -3.75
CA VAL A 22 -6.89 12.18 -3.86
C VAL A 22 -6.86 11.68 -5.32
N VAL A 23 -6.94 12.58 -6.28
CA VAL A 23 -6.92 12.27 -7.73
C VAL A 23 -5.49 12.13 -8.23
N ASP A 24 -4.61 13.06 -7.82
CA ASP A 24 -3.19 13.04 -8.18
C ASP A 24 -2.39 12.16 -7.19
N HIS A 25 -2.01 10.99 -7.66
CA HIS A 25 -1.14 10.04 -6.95
C HIS A 25 0.29 10.06 -7.48
N ALA A 26 0.77 11.19 -7.97
CA ALA A 26 2.18 11.31 -8.34
C ALA A 26 3.05 10.91 -7.15
N ARG A 27 3.93 9.93 -7.38
CA ARG A 27 4.89 9.42 -6.39
C ARG A 27 6.15 10.27 -6.40
N ARG A 28 5.95 11.57 -6.59
CA ARG A 28 7.00 12.59 -6.63
C ARG A 28 6.54 13.76 -5.78
N TYR A 29 7.48 14.29 -5.04
CA TYR A 29 7.26 15.47 -4.23
C TYR A 29 8.51 16.34 -4.24
N GLN A 30 8.40 17.57 -4.74
CA GLN A 30 9.55 18.46 -4.93
C GLN A 30 10.71 17.76 -5.67
N ASP A 31 11.92 17.83 -5.14
CA ASP A 31 13.13 17.15 -5.61
C ASP A 31 13.43 15.83 -4.85
N PHE A 32 12.49 15.37 -4.00
CA PHE A 32 12.64 14.13 -3.23
C PHE A 32 12.73 12.91 -4.13
N THR A 33 13.54 11.96 -3.69
CA THR A 33 13.74 10.68 -4.39
C THR A 33 12.84 9.59 -3.85
N TYR A 34 12.66 9.54 -2.51
CA TYR A 34 12.05 8.42 -1.83
C TYR A 34 10.68 8.75 -1.23
N VAL A 35 10.48 9.97 -0.72
CA VAL A 35 9.34 10.27 0.15
C VAL A 35 8.33 11.20 -0.55
N TYR A 36 7.04 10.87 -0.44
CA TYR A 36 5.97 11.64 -1.08
C TYR A 36 4.66 11.59 -0.29
N PRO A 37 3.87 12.70 -0.24
CA PRO A 37 2.59 12.75 0.46
C PRO A 37 1.42 12.32 -0.42
N VAL A 38 0.48 11.58 0.16
CA VAL A 38 -0.76 11.15 -0.48
C VAL A 38 -1.94 11.32 0.47
N ILE A 39 -3.08 11.80 0.00
CA ILE A 39 -4.32 11.66 0.77
C ILE A 39 -4.92 10.30 0.44
N SER A 40 -4.80 9.39 1.40
CA SER A 40 -5.23 8.01 1.26
C SER A 40 -6.68 7.83 1.70
N ARG A 41 -7.51 7.28 0.79
CA ARG A 41 -8.90 6.90 1.13
C ARG A 41 -8.95 5.75 2.13
N ARG A 42 -7.98 4.83 2.05
CA ARG A 42 -7.88 3.65 2.92
C ARG A 42 -7.47 4.05 4.33
N SER A 43 -6.46 4.88 4.45
CA SER A 43 -5.96 5.39 5.73
C SER A 43 -6.80 6.55 6.29
N ARG A 44 -7.72 7.10 5.49
CA ARG A 44 -8.61 8.21 5.83
C ARG A 44 -7.86 9.48 6.26
N GLY A 45 -6.82 9.85 5.51
CA GLY A 45 -6.01 11.03 5.77
C GLY A 45 -4.66 10.99 5.08
N LEU A 46 -3.71 11.75 5.61
CA LEU A 46 -2.36 11.80 5.07
C LEU A 46 -1.64 10.47 5.28
N SER A 47 -1.19 9.88 4.20
CA SER A 47 -0.27 8.76 4.14
C SER A 47 1.04 9.25 3.52
N ILE A 48 2.16 8.95 4.13
CA ILE A 48 3.46 9.28 3.59
C ILE A 48 4.03 8.04 2.91
N GLY A 49 4.15 8.08 1.59
CA GLY A 49 4.76 6.99 0.82
C GLY A 49 6.28 7.02 0.91
N VAL A 50 6.89 5.86 1.09
CA VAL A 50 8.35 5.64 1.00
C VAL A 50 8.61 4.71 -0.18
N ASN A 51 9.10 5.27 -1.28
CA ASN A 51 9.44 4.58 -2.51
C ASN A 51 10.87 4.02 -2.42
N LEU A 52 11.01 2.75 -2.06
CA LEU A 52 12.33 2.09 -2.01
C LEU A 52 12.85 1.68 -3.39
N ASN A 53 12.03 1.81 -4.44
CA ASN A 53 12.34 1.36 -5.80
C ASN A 53 12.32 2.51 -6.82
N PRO A 54 13.16 3.55 -6.66
CA PRO A 54 13.26 4.60 -7.68
C PRO A 54 13.81 4.08 -9.02
N ASP A 55 14.37 2.85 -9.03
CA ASP A 55 14.75 2.08 -10.20
C ASP A 55 13.56 1.40 -10.91
N LYS A 56 12.37 1.47 -10.32
CA LYS A 56 11.11 0.89 -10.82
C LYS A 56 11.10 -0.65 -10.90
N GLN A 57 11.98 -1.35 -10.17
CA GLN A 57 12.01 -2.80 -10.18
C GLN A 57 10.81 -3.40 -9.43
N CYS A 58 10.17 -4.39 -10.04
CA CYS A 58 9.06 -5.13 -9.47
C CYS A 58 9.07 -6.57 -10.00
N ASN A 59 8.60 -7.50 -9.19
CA ASN A 59 8.41 -8.91 -9.58
C ASN A 59 7.21 -9.10 -10.50
N PHE A 60 6.31 -8.09 -10.56
CA PHE A 60 5.10 -8.09 -11.36
C PHE A 60 5.19 -7.05 -12.49
N ASP A 61 4.48 -7.34 -13.58
CA ASP A 61 4.21 -6.40 -14.66
C ASP A 61 2.69 -6.30 -14.87
N CYS A 62 1.99 -5.86 -13.82
CA CYS A 62 0.53 -5.84 -13.81
C CYS A 62 -0.03 -4.98 -14.93
N VAL A 63 -1.04 -5.49 -15.64
CA VAL A 63 -1.72 -4.80 -16.75
C VAL A 63 -2.36 -3.46 -16.38
N TYR A 64 -2.53 -3.22 -15.09
CA TYR A 64 -3.09 -1.99 -14.54
C TYR A 64 -2.05 -1.12 -13.83
N CYS A 65 -0.76 -1.43 -13.97
CA CYS A 65 0.30 -0.69 -13.29
C CYS A 65 0.40 0.73 -13.85
N GLU A 66 0.32 1.72 -12.96
CA GLU A 66 0.43 3.14 -13.33
C GLU A 66 1.89 3.64 -13.36
N VAL A 67 2.85 2.76 -13.10
CA VAL A 67 4.27 3.11 -13.18
C VAL A 67 4.71 3.10 -14.63
N ASP A 68 5.20 4.24 -15.10
CA ASP A 68 5.83 4.33 -16.42
C ASP A 68 7.16 3.58 -16.41
N ARG A 69 7.17 2.39 -17.02
CA ARG A 69 8.37 1.55 -17.16
C ARG A 69 9.12 1.77 -18.45
N THR A 70 8.63 2.64 -19.34
CA THR A 70 9.32 3.00 -20.59
C THR A 70 10.49 3.96 -20.34
N THR A 71 10.38 4.76 -19.28
CA THR A 71 11.45 5.65 -18.84
C THR A 71 12.31 4.93 -17.79
N PRO A 72 13.64 4.87 -17.96
CA PRO A 72 14.53 4.26 -16.98
C PRO A 72 14.36 4.85 -15.58
N GLY A 73 14.44 4.00 -14.57
CA GLY A 73 14.46 4.42 -13.16
C GLY A 73 15.82 5.01 -12.76
N LYS A 74 15.85 5.51 -11.51
CA LYS A 74 17.08 6.02 -10.87
C LYS A 74 17.89 4.89 -10.23
N ALA A 75 18.93 5.23 -9.46
CA ALA A 75 19.85 4.28 -8.83
C ALA A 75 19.14 3.20 -7.98
N ARG A 76 19.77 2.01 -7.93
CA ARG A 76 19.22 0.81 -7.26
C ARG A 76 19.41 0.80 -5.75
N ASP A 77 20.51 1.39 -5.25
CA ASP A 77 20.83 1.36 -3.83
C ASP A 77 20.06 2.43 -3.07
N VAL A 78 19.35 2.00 -2.03
CA VAL A 78 18.58 2.91 -1.18
C VAL A 78 19.53 3.67 -0.26
N ARG A 79 19.51 4.99 -0.35
CA ARG A 79 20.25 5.88 0.53
C ARG A 79 19.45 6.17 1.79
N LEU A 80 19.75 5.45 2.86
CA LEU A 80 19.02 5.51 4.13
C LEU A 80 19.09 6.89 4.79
N ASP A 81 20.20 7.60 4.66
CA ASP A 81 20.38 9.00 5.08
C ASP A 81 19.36 9.91 4.40
N GLN A 82 19.22 9.79 3.09
CA GLN A 82 18.27 10.58 2.31
C GLN A 82 16.81 10.22 2.62
N VAL A 83 16.48 8.93 2.79
CA VAL A 83 15.14 8.51 3.25
C VAL A 83 14.80 9.16 4.59
N ARG A 84 15.75 9.15 5.54
CA ARG A 84 15.59 9.75 6.86
C ARG A 84 15.34 11.25 6.77
N ASP A 85 16.14 11.98 6.00
CA ASP A 85 16.07 13.43 5.91
C ASP A 85 14.79 13.88 5.18
N GLU A 86 14.43 13.22 4.06
CA GLU A 86 13.20 13.50 3.33
C GLU A 86 11.96 13.24 4.21
N LEU A 87 11.96 12.12 4.97
CA LEU A 87 10.84 11.76 5.85
C LEU A 87 10.69 12.75 7.01
N ARG A 88 11.80 13.14 7.65
CA ARG A 88 11.81 14.16 8.71
C ARG A 88 11.22 15.47 8.22
N TRP A 89 11.71 15.92 7.08
CA TRP A 89 11.28 17.17 6.50
C TRP A 89 9.78 17.16 6.16
N LEU A 90 9.31 16.09 5.51
CA LEU A 90 7.91 15.99 5.11
C LEU A 90 6.97 15.90 6.32
N ILE A 91 7.34 15.17 7.36
CA ILE A 91 6.56 15.11 8.61
C ILE A 91 6.47 16.51 9.24
N ASP A 92 7.60 17.22 9.39
CA ASP A 92 7.60 18.57 9.96
C ASP A 92 6.75 19.55 9.14
N HIS A 93 6.86 19.47 7.81
CA HIS A 93 6.07 20.29 6.90
C HIS A 93 4.56 19.98 6.98
N ALA A 94 4.19 18.70 7.12
CA ALA A 94 2.81 18.30 7.32
C ALA A 94 2.26 18.81 8.67
N LEU A 95 2.98 18.56 9.77
CA LEU A 95 2.56 18.95 11.11
C LEU A 95 2.44 20.47 11.29
N SER A 96 3.32 21.25 10.66
CA SER A 96 3.23 22.72 10.65
C SER A 96 2.04 23.24 9.82
N GLY A 97 1.45 22.39 8.97
CA GLY A 97 0.34 22.75 8.08
C GLY A 97 0.80 23.24 6.71
N GLY A 98 2.08 23.19 6.40
CA GLY A 98 2.66 23.60 5.13
C GLY A 98 2.03 22.90 3.92
N LEU A 99 1.77 21.60 4.02
CA LEU A 99 1.08 20.85 2.96
C LEU A 99 -0.29 21.44 2.60
N GLY A 100 -1.06 21.90 3.58
CA GLY A 100 -2.38 22.50 3.35
C GLY A 100 -2.34 23.81 2.57
N LEU A 101 -1.19 24.46 2.46
CA LEU A 101 -1.00 25.68 1.68
C LEU A 101 -0.64 25.39 0.22
N GLU A 102 -0.26 24.15 -0.09
CA GLU A 102 0.14 23.77 -1.44
C GLU A 102 -1.09 23.56 -2.35
N ALA A 103 -0.95 23.89 -3.63
CA ALA A 103 -2.02 23.83 -4.62
C ALA A 103 -2.63 22.41 -4.77
N LYS A 104 -1.86 21.36 -4.44
CA LYS A 104 -2.30 19.96 -4.48
C LYS A 104 -3.21 19.61 -3.30
N PHE A 105 -3.05 20.23 -2.14
CA PHE A 105 -3.71 19.87 -0.88
C PHE A 105 -4.71 20.90 -0.36
N ASN A 106 -4.73 22.11 -0.94
CA ASN A 106 -5.48 23.26 -0.43
C ASN A 106 -7.01 23.19 -0.62
N ASP A 107 -7.50 22.17 -1.34
CA ASP A 107 -8.94 21.92 -1.52
C ASP A 107 -9.50 20.88 -0.52
N ALA A 108 -8.64 20.37 0.37
CA ALA A 108 -9.02 19.49 1.47
C ALA A 108 -8.99 20.24 2.81
N PRO A 109 -9.78 19.82 3.83
CA PRO A 109 -9.67 20.37 5.16
C PRO A 109 -8.24 20.27 5.71
N PRO A 110 -7.73 21.30 6.41
CA PRO A 110 -6.35 21.31 6.92
C PRO A 110 -5.98 20.09 7.75
N GLU A 111 -6.91 19.54 8.51
CA GLU A 111 -6.72 18.36 9.36
C GLU A 111 -6.35 17.12 8.55
N VAL A 112 -6.82 17.01 7.30
CA VAL A 112 -6.55 15.87 6.41
C VAL A 112 -5.07 15.82 6.04
N SER A 113 -4.42 16.96 5.85
CA SER A 113 -3.01 17.06 5.45
C SER A 113 -2.05 17.22 6.63
N ARG A 114 -2.57 17.45 7.86
CA ARG A 114 -1.76 17.62 9.08
C ARG A 114 -1.61 16.36 9.91
N ILE A 115 -2.58 15.45 9.84
CA ILE A 115 -2.58 14.21 10.64
C ILE A 115 -1.99 13.09 9.82
N VAL A 116 -0.75 12.70 10.13
CA VAL A 116 -0.08 11.54 9.51
C VAL A 116 -0.74 10.26 10.01
N ARG A 117 -1.44 9.55 9.14
CA ARG A 117 -2.16 8.31 9.46
C ARG A 117 -1.28 7.08 9.38
N ASP A 118 -0.39 7.07 8.40
CA ASP A 118 0.59 6.02 8.22
C ASP A 118 1.80 6.50 7.41
N VAL A 119 2.89 5.74 7.53
CA VAL A 119 4.02 5.76 6.61
C VAL A 119 4.02 4.43 5.86
N ALA A 120 3.88 4.48 4.53
CA ALA A 120 3.69 3.30 3.71
C ALA A 120 4.89 3.02 2.81
N PHE A 121 5.53 1.87 2.96
CA PHE A 121 6.44 1.34 1.96
C PHE A 121 5.65 0.98 0.71
N SER A 122 5.69 1.86 -0.27
CA SER A 122 5.00 1.75 -1.55
C SER A 122 5.66 2.67 -2.56
N GLY A 123 5.51 2.41 -3.84
CA GLY A 123 6.15 3.28 -4.83
C GLY A 123 6.14 2.72 -6.23
N ASP A 124 7.24 2.94 -6.93
CA ASP A 124 7.38 2.60 -8.36
C ASP A 124 7.76 1.14 -8.59
N GLY A 125 8.03 0.37 -7.55
CA GLY A 125 8.37 -1.06 -7.62
C GLY A 125 7.87 -1.85 -6.43
N GLU A 126 8.52 -2.98 -6.17
CA GLU A 126 8.19 -3.88 -5.05
C GLU A 126 9.15 -3.68 -3.87
N PRO A 127 8.68 -3.16 -2.73
CA PRO A 127 9.55 -2.84 -1.58
C PRO A 127 10.33 -4.05 -1.05
N THR A 128 9.77 -5.25 -1.13
CA THR A 128 10.43 -6.47 -0.64
C THR A 128 11.57 -6.97 -1.55
N MET A 129 11.82 -6.30 -2.68
CA MET A 129 13.00 -6.58 -3.51
C MET A 129 14.27 -5.99 -2.93
N VAL A 130 14.17 -4.97 -2.11
CA VAL A 130 15.31 -4.31 -1.46
C VAL A 130 15.96 -5.23 -0.42
N SER A 131 17.26 -5.42 -0.51
CA SER A 131 18.00 -6.41 0.31
C SER A 131 18.03 -6.07 1.81
N ASN A 132 18.04 -4.78 2.14
CA ASN A 132 18.09 -4.23 3.50
C ASN A 132 16.74 -3.64 3.93
N PHE A 133 15.64 -4.32 3.59
CA PHE A 133 14.28 -3.87 3.91
C PHE A 133 14.09 -3.65 5.42
N ASP A 134 14.62 -4.54 6.26
CA ASP A 134 14.60 -4.41 7.72
C ASP A 134 15.22 -3.09 8.21
N VAL A 135 16.35 -2.70 7.64
CA VAL A 135 17.01 -1.43 8.00
C VAL A 135 16.19 -0.22 7.54
N CYS A 136 15.53 -0.33 6.38
CA CYS A 136 14.59 0.71 5.95
C CYS A 136 13.42 0.89 6.92
N VAL A 137 12.87 -0.22 7.45
CA VAL A 137 11.81 -0.18 8.48
C VAL A 137 12.32 0.47 9.77
N GLU A 138 13.53 0.12 10.21
CA GLU A 138 14.16 0.71 11.39
C GLU A 138 14.30 2.23 11.26
N VAL A 139 14.79 2.73 10.12
CA VAL A 139 14.89 4.16 9.83
C VAL A 139 13.54 4.86 9.95
N VAL A 140 12.47 4.29 9.38
CA VAL A 140 11.13 4.86 9.49
C VAL A 140 10.63 4.88 10.93
N ALA A 141 10.81 3.78 11.66
CA ALA A 141 10.40 3.67 13.07
C ALA A 141 11.15 4.67 13.97
N GLU A 142 12.45 4.88 13.73
CA GLU A 142 13.26 5.87 14.43
C GLU A 142 12.74 7.28 14.20
N VAL A 143 12.47 7.66 12.94
CA VAL A 143 11.95 8.99 12.61
C VAL A 143 10.58 9.21 13.23
N LEU A 144 9.67 8.23 13.18
CA LEU A 144 8.35 8.34 13.83
C LEU A 144 8.48 8.55 15.33
N ARG A 145 9.37 7.83 16.01
CA ARG A 145 9.63 8.00 17.45
C ARG A 145 10.22 9.37 17.76
N GLU A 146 11.18 9.82 16.95
CA GLU A 146 11.80 11.15 17.08
C GLU A 146 10.77 12.30 16.97
N LYS A 147 9.79 12.12 16.08
CA LYS A 147 8.72 13.10 15.86
C LYS A 147 7.52 12.98 16.82
N GLY A 148 7.58 12.08 17.79
CA GLY A 148 6.47 11.82 18.71
C GLY A 148 5.25 11.16 18.07
N LEU A 149 5.46 10.46 16.96
CA LEU A 149 4.43 9.79 16.15
C LEU A 149 4.45 8.26 16.33
N SER A 150 4.76 7.77 17.51
CA SER A 150 4.89 6.33 17.79
C SER A 150 3.62 5.53 17.50
N GLU A 151 2.43 6.17 17.56
CA GLU A 151 1.14 5.56 17.25
C GLU A 151 0.81 5.54 15.74
N THR A 152 1.64 6.19 14.91
CA THR A 152 1.46 6.20 13.46
C THR A 152 1.84 4.84 12.89
N LYS A 153 0.96 4.27 12.06
CA LYS A 153 1.17 2.95 11.48
C LYS A 153 2.32 2.94 10.47
N ILE A 154 3.05 1.83 10.43
CA ILE A 154 3.96 1.51 9.32
C ILE A 154 3.26 0.47 8.43
N VAL A 155 3.06 0.78 7.17
CA VAL A 155 2.34 -0.08 6.22
C VAL A 155 3.31 -0.62 5.17
N LEU A 156 3.27 -1.91 4.89
CA LEU A 156 3.91 -2.50 3.71
C LEU A 156 2.84 -2.81 2.66
N ILE A 157 2.95 -2.21 1.48
CA ILE A 157 2.15 -2.57 0.30
C ILE A 157 3.04 -3.41 -0.61
N THR A 158 2.69 -4.69 -0.80
CA THR A 158 3.55 -5.66 -1.47
C THR A 158 2.80 -6.55 -2.45
N ASP A 159 3.49 -6.99 -3.49
CA ASP A 159 3.04 -8.03 -4.42
C ASP A 159 3.10 -9.45 -3.82
N SER A 160 3.59 -9.57 -2.58
CA SER A 160 3.72 -10.81 -1.79
C SER A 160 4.85 -11.76 -2.21
N ALA A 161 5.60 -11.45 -3.27
CA ALA A 161 6.63 -12.35 -3.79
C ALA A 161 7.86 -12.51 -2.87
N GLY A 162 8.15 -11.48 -2.08
CA GLY A 162 9.35 -11.45 -1.22
C GLY A 162 9.09 -11.63 0.27
N LEU A 163 7.86 -11.98 0.70
CA LEU A 163 7.52 -12.09 2.12
C LEU A 163 8.27 -13.22 2.85
N ASP A 164 8.83 -14.18 2.13
CA ASP A 164 9.66 -15.28 2.64
C ASP A 164 11.12 -14.91 2.89
N LYS A 165 11.59 -13.74 2.40
CA LYS A 165 12.98 -13.30 2.58
C LYS A 165 13.30 -12.99 4.04
N VAL A 166 14.51 -13.30 4.48
CA VAL A 166 14.96 -13.10 5.88
C VAL A 166 14.89 -11.64 6.30
N SER A 167 15.42 -10.69 5.48
CA SER A 167 15.35 -9.26 5.77
C SER A 167 13.89 -8.76 5.83
N VAL A 168 13.00 -9.28 4.96
CA VAL A 168 11.59 -8.91 4.99
C VAL A 168 10.92 -9.42 6.26
N ARG A 169 11.13 -10.68 6.65
CA ARG A 169 10.58 -11.23 7.91
C ARG A 169 11.05 -10.45 9.13
N ARG A 170 12.35 -10.04 9.19
CA ARG A 170 12.86 -9.17 10.26
C ARG A 170 12.19 -7.79 10.24
N GLY A 171 12.07 -7.17 9.06
CA GLY A 171 11.36 -5.90 8.91
C GLY A 171 9.90 -5.98 9.35
N LEU A 172 9.19 -7.06 9.00
CA LEU A 172 7.81 -7.28 9.48
C LEU A 172 7.72 -7.43 11.00
N SER A 173 8.70 -8.09 11.64
CA SER A 173 8.74 -8.18 13.11
C SER A 173 8.99 -6.81 13.77
N LEU A 174 9.80 -5.96 13.15
CA LEU A 174 9.95 -4.56 13.59
C LEU A 174 8.64 -3.78 13.41
N MET A 175 7.95 -3.96 12.28
CA MET A 175 6.65 -3.31 12.04
C MET A 175 5.60 -3.73 13.06
N ASP A 176 5.57 -5.00 13.49
CA ASP A 176 4.62 -5.50 14.51
C ASP A 176 4.72 -4.69 15.82
N ALA A 177 5.92 -4.21 16.19
CA ALA A 177 6.15 -3.35 17.35
C ALA A 177 5.72 -1.88 17.15
N HIS A 178 5.35 -1.50 15.90
CA HIS A 178 5.00 -0.13 15.50
C HIS A 178 3.65 -0.06 14.78
N HIS A 179 2.64 -0.74 15.30
CA HIS A 179 1.29 -0.81 14.72
C HIS A 179 1.28 -1.19 13.24
N GLY A 180 2.21 -2.07 12.84
CA GLY A 180 2.45 -2.46 11.45
C GLY A 180 1.27 -3.14 10.79
N GLU A 181 1.07 -2.86 9.51
CA GLU A 181 0.10 -3.54 8.67
C GLU A 181 0.75 -4.04 7.37
N VAL A 182 0.43 -5.27 6.98
CA VAL A 182 0.82 -5.82 5.68
C VAL A 182 -0.40 -5.79 4.77
N TRP A 183 -0.30 -5.04 3.67
CA TRP A 183 -1.31 -4.96 2.62
C TRP A 183 -0.78 -5.73 1.41
N ALA A 184 -1.18 -6.98 1.34
CA ALA A 184 -0.64 -7.97 0.42
C ALA A 184 -1.55 -8.17 -0.80
N LYS A 185 -1.00 -8.15 -2.00
CA LYS A 185 -1.80 -8.30 -3.23
C LYS A 185 -2.16 -9.76 -3.49
N LEU A 186 -3.44 -9.95 -3.81
CA LEU A 186 -3.95 -11.17 -4.42
C LEU A 186 -5.07 -10.76 -5.39
N ASP A 187 -4.77 -10.74 -6.70
CA ASP A 187 -5.70 -10.29 -7.74
C ASP A 187 -6.37 -11.45 -8.49
N ALA A 188 -5.98 -12.69 -8.18
CA ALA A 188 -6.36 -13.88 -8.94
C ALA A 188 -6.71 -15.07 -8.03
N GLY A 189 -7.58 -15.94 -8.51
CA GLY A 189 -7.86 -17.25 -7.92
C GLY A 189 -7.19 -18.40 -8.65
N THR A 190 -6.90 -18.24 -9.95
CA THR A 190 -6.23 -19.24 -10.79
C THR A 190 -4.87 -18.75 -11.26
N GLU A 191 -3.97 -19.70 -11.58
CA GLU A 191 -2.64 -19.37 -12.13
C GLU A 191 -2.75 -18.72 -13.51
N GLU A 192 -3.72 -19.14 -14.32
CA GLU A 192 -3.94 -18.57 -15.64
C GLU A 192 -4.30 -17.08 -15.55
N TYR A 193 -5.27 -16.74 -14.69
CA TYR A 193 -5.67 -15.33 -14.47
C TYR A 193 -4.55 -14.52 -13.84
N TYR A 194 -3.79 -15.09 -12.90
CA TYR A 194 -2.62 -14.46 -12.30
C TYR A 194 -1.57 -14.09 -13.36
N ARG A 195 -1.24 -15.00 -14.27
CA ARG A 195 -0.31 -14.75 -15.37
C ARG A 195 -0.84 -13.70 -16.33
N HIS A 196 -2.15 -13.69 -16.56
CA HIS A 196 -2.79 -12.71 -17.45
C HIS A 196 -2.78 -11.29 -16.85
N ILE A 197 -3.11 -11.14 -15.56
CA ILE A 197 -3.29 -9.83 -14.91
C ILE A 197 -1.99 -9.30 -14.29
N ASN A 198 -1.23 -10.15 -13.61
CA ASN A 198 -0.03 -9.74 -12.88
C ASN A 198 1.26 -9.92 -13.70
N ARG A 199 1.23 -10.72 -14.75
CA ARG A 199 2.37 -10.98 -15.68
C ARG A 199 3.67 -11.29 -14.94
N SER A 200 3.59 -12.03 -13.86
CA SER A 200 4.74 -12.34 -13.01
C SER A 200 5.45 -13.62 -13.42
N SER A 201 6.78 -13.63 -13.30
CA SER A 201 7.59 -14.84 -13.39
C SER A 201 7.62 -15.65 -12.09
N VAL A 202 7.14 -15.05 -10.98
CA VAL A 202 7.03 -15.74 -9.69
C VAL A 202 5.86 -16.71 -9.74
N ARG A 203 6.06 -17.95 -9.30
CA ARG A 203 5.02 -18.98 -9.28
C ARG A 203 3.86 -18.58 -8.37
N PHE A 204 2.64 -18.84 -8.82
CA PHE A 204 1.44 -18.45 -8.06
C PHE A 204 1.33 -19.19 -6.72
N ASP A 205 1.75 -20.45 -6.67
CA ASP A 205 1.77 -21.23 -5.43
C ASP A 205 2.72 -20.62 -4.38
N ARG A 206 3.85 -20.02 -4.78
CA ARG A 206 4.74 -19.28 -3.87
C ARG A 206 4.06 -18.05 -3.30
N ILE A 207 3.33 -17.31 -4.12
CA ILE A 207 2.53 -16.16 -3.64
C ILE A 207 1.53 -16.62 -2.57
N LEU A 208 0.78 -17.69 -2.85
CA LEU A 208 -0.21 -18.24 -1.91
C LEU A 208 0.44 -18.76 -0.62
N SER A 209 1.58 -19.43 -0.72
CA SER A 209 2.36 -19.87 0.44
C SER A 209 2.84 -18.69 1.29
N ASN A 210 3.39 -17.66 0.65
CA ASN A 210 3.87 -16.46 1.32
C ASN A 210 2.74 -15.72 2.06
N LEU A 211 1.57 -15.62 1.44
CA LEU A 211 0.38 -15.04 2.07
C LEU A 211 -0.05 -15.84 3.31
N LEU A 212 -0.14 -17.17 3.17
CA LEU A 212 -0.53 -18.04 4.27
C LEU A 212 0.46 -17.97 5.45
N GLU A 213 1.76 -18.14 5.17
CA GLU A 213 2.79 -18.11 6.22
C GLU A 213 2.85 -16.75 6.93
N THR A 214 2.69 -15.66 6.19
CA THR A 214 2.63 -14.32 6.79
C THR A 214 1.37 -14.15 7.62
N ALA A 215 0.21 -14.62 7.12
CA ALA A 215 -1.07 -14.51 7.80
C ALA A 215 -1.17 -15.39 9.07
N ARG A 216 -0.36 -16.44 9.18
CA ARG A 216 -0.23 -17.26 10.41
C ARG A 216 0.47 -16.52 11.52
N VAL A 217 1.41 -15.64 11.19
CA VAL A 217 2.21 -14.90 12.18
C VAL A 217 1.52 -13.59 12.59
N ARG A 218 0.85 -12.91 11.65
CA ARG A 218 0.18 -11.62 11.88
C ARG A 218 -1.04 -11.44 11.02
N PRO A 219 -2.07 -10.69 11.46
CA PRO A 219 -3.20 -10.35 10.59
C PRO A 219 -2.72 -9.56 9.36
N ILE A 220 -3.15 -9.97 8.17
CA ILE A 220 -2.86 -9.26 6.93
C ILE A 220 -4.13 -8.70 6.29
N VAL A 221 -3.95 -7.65 5.49
CA VAL A 221 -4.99 -7.09 4.61
C VAL A 221 -4.72 -7.58 3.19
N ILE A 222 -5.69 -8.22 2.57
CA ILE A 222 -5.60 -8.57 1.16
C ILE A 222 -6.06 -7.39 0.31
N GLN A 223 -5.24 -7.02 -0.67
CA GLN A 223 -5.59 -6.01 -1.68
C GLN A 223 -5.85 -6.66 -3.02
N SER A 224 -7.06 -6.48 -3.55
CA SER A 224 -7.46 -7.10 -4.80
C SER A 224 -8.09 -6.10 -5.75
N LEU A 225 -7.53 -6.01 -6.94
CA LEU A 225 -8.03 -5.15 -8.00
C LEU A 225 -8.92 -5.94 -8.94
N PHE A 226 -10.17 -5.47 -9.08
CA PHE A 226 -11.15 -6.03 -10.02
C PHE A 226 -11.31 -5.09 -11.21
N LEU A 227 -11.13 -5.62 -12.42
CA LEU A 227 -11.20 -4.87 -13.66
C LEU A 227 -11.93 -5.66 -14.75
N LYS A 228 -12.29 -4.98 -15.84
CA LYS A 228 -12.73 -5.64 -17.06
C LYS A 228 -11.52 -5.85 -17.97
N THR A 229 -11.42 -7.04 -18.51
CA THR A 229 -10.48 -7.38 -19.58
C THR A 229 -11.25 -7.55 -20.88
N HIS A 230 -10.89 -6.82 -21.93
CA HIS A 230 -11.64 -6.83 -23.20
C HIS A 230 -13.14 -6.63 -22.99
N SER A 231 -13.52 -5.67 -22.13
CA SER A 231 -14.90 -5.35 -21.76
C SER A 231 -15.67 -6.44 -20.98
N GLN A 232 -15.04 -7.56 -20.66
CA GLN A 232 -15.62 -8.65 -19.86
C GLN A 232 -15.16 -8.54 -18.39
N PRO A 233 -16.07 -8.66 -17.43
CA PRO A 233 -15.71 -8.75 -16.02
C PRO A 233 -14.98 -10.06 -15.73
N MET A 234 -14.35 -10.16 -14.56
CA MET A 234 -13.84 -11.43 -14.03
C MET A 234 -14.96 -12.48 -14.09
N SER A 235 -14.67 -13.66 -14.61
CA SER A 235 -15.67 -14.74 -14.70
C SER A 235 -16.10 -15.23 -13.33
N SER A 236 -17.30 -15.82 -13.22
CA SER A 236 -17.76 -16.43 -11.97
C SER A 236 -16.84 -17.54 -11.50
N ILE A 237 -16.29 -18.33 -12.42
CA ILE A 237 -15.33 -19.42 -12.13
C ILE A 237 -14.08 -18.86 -11.47
N GLU A 238 -13.53 -17.77 -12.02
CA GLU A 238 -12.35 -17.11 -11.46
C GLU A 238 -12.66 -16.46 -10.11
N LEU A 239 -13.82 -15.80 -9.98
CA LEU A 239 -14.26 -15.22 -8.71
C LEU A 239 -14.41 -16.30 -7.62
N ASP A 240 -15.00 -17.43 -7.94
CA ASP A 240 -15.13 -18.56 -7.03
C ASP A 240 -13.75 -19.13 -6.66
N ALA A 241 -12.84 -19.23 -7.63
CA ALA A 241 -11.46 -19.62 -7.36
C ALA A 241 -10.77 -18.64 -6.42
N TYR A 242 -10.92 -17.34 -6.65
CA TYR A 242 -10.40 -16.29 -5.78
C TYR A 242 -10.94 -16.42 -4.33
N CYS A 243 -12.25 -16.60 -4.17
CA CYS A 243 -12.86 -16.82 -2.86
C CYS A 243 -12.32 -18.09 -2.17
N ARG A 244 -12.09 -19.16 -2.94
CA ARG A 244 -11.43 -20.37 -2.41
C ARG A 244 -10.02 -20.08 -1.90
N ARG A 245 -9.22 -19.24 -2.57
CA ARG A 245 -7.86 -18.87 -2.08
C ARG A 245 -7.93 -18.13 -0.73
N LEU A 246 -8.85 -17.18 -0.57
CA LEU A 246 -9.06 -16.51 0.71
C LEU A 246 -9.44 -17.50 1.82
N ASN A 247 -10.36 -18.42 1.51
CA ASN A 247 -10.75 -19.47 2.46
C ASN A 247 -9.58 -20.42 2.80
N GLN A 248 -8.76 -20.82 1.82
CA GLN A 248 -7.56 -21.64 2.04
C GLN A 248 -6.57 -20.97 2.99
N ILE A 249 -6.33 -19.65 2.86
CA ILE A 249 -5.47 -18.92 3.79
C ILE A 249 -6.05 -18.99 5.21
N ARG A 250 -7.34 -18.72 5.37
CA ARG A 250 -8.01 -18.76 6.66
C ARG A 250 -8.04 -20.17 7.27
N ASP A 251 -8.43 -21.17 6.47
CA ASP A 251 -8.56 -22.56 6.91
C ASP A 251 -7.19 -23.18 7.22
N GLY A 252 -6.12 -22.65 6.57
CA GLY A 252 -4.74 -22.98 6.87
C GLY A 252 -4.20 -22.33 8.16
N GLY A 253 -5.03 -21.59 8.91
CA GLY A 253 -4.66 -20.93 10.17
C GLY A 253 -4.21 -19.48 10.01
N GLY A 254 -4.29 -18.92 8.81
CA GLY A 254 -3.97 -17.51 8.57
C GLY A 254 -5.10 -16.56 9.01
N THR A 255 -4.72 -15.38 9.49
CA THR A 255 -5.66 -14.32 9.89
C THR A 255 -5.74 -13.25 8.80
N LEU A 256 -6.92 -13.13 8.18
CA LEU A 256 -7.25 -12.04 7.26
C LEU A 256 -8.02 -10.96 8.05
N ARG A 257 -7.43 -9.77 8.19
CA ARG A 257 -8.09 -8.62 8.85
C ARG A 257 -9.20 -8.07 7.96
N GLU A 258 -8.87 -7.78 6.72
CA GLU A 258 -9.76 -7.18 5.73
C GLU A 258 -9.40 -7.65 4.32
N VAL A 259 -10.36 -7.48 3.40
CA VAL A 259 -10.11 -7.58 1.96
C VAL A 259 -10.47 -6.22 1.34
N HIS A 260 -9.48 -5.51 0.85
CA HIS A 260 -9.66 -4.27 0.10
C HIS A 260 -9.94 -4.61 -1.37
N ALA A 261 -11.22 -4.75 -1.73
CA ALA A 261 -11.65 -4.89 -3.11
C ALA A 261 -11.77 -3.50 -3.75
N TYR A 262 -11.03 -3.26 -4.84
CA TYR A 262 -11.04 -1.99 -5.54
C TYR A 262 -10.98 -2.17 -7.05
N THR A 263 -11.21 -1.10 -7.78
CA THR A 263 -11.14 -1.07 -9.25
C THR A 263 -10.24 0.08 -9.70
N LEU A 264 -9.98 0.15 -10.98
CA LEU A 264 -9.16 1.19 -11.59
C LEU A 264 -9.67 2.59 -11.23
N ALA A 265 -8.78 3.43 -10.73
CA ALA A 265 -9.06 4.84 -10.45
C ALA A 265 -8.76 5.74 -11.65
N ARG A 266 -7.83 5.32 -12.52
CA ARG A 266 -7.29 6.06 -13.65
C ARG A 266 -7.16 5.15 -14.88
N PRO A 267 -6.99 5.71 -16.10
CA PRO A 267 -6.63 4.93 -17.27
C PRO A 267 -5.36 4.13 -17.03
N THR A 268 -5.31 2.93 -17.57
CA THR A 268 -4.15 2.03 -17.50
C THR A 268 -3.35 2.12 -18.80
N PRO A 269 -2.08 1.68 -18.82
CA PRO A 269 -1.31 1.55 -20.05
C PRO A 269 -1.99 0.63 -21.07
N GLU A 270 -2.71 -0.38 -20.60
CA GLU A 270 -3.41 -1.35 -21.43
C GLU A 270 -4.85 -0.90 -21.72
N ALA A 271 -5.11 -0.47 -22.95
CA ALA A 271 -6.42 0.05 -23.37
C ALA A 271 -7.58 -0.97 -23.17
N TRP A 272 -7.29 -2.28 -23.17
CA TRP A 272 -8.27 -3.34 -22.95
C TRP A 272 -8.60 -3.60 -21.46
N ALA A 273 -7.82 -3.04 -20.53
CA ALA A 273 -8.07 -3.08 -19.11
C ALA A 273 -8.91 -1.85 -18.71
N THR A 274 -10.18 -2.03 -18.36
CA THR A 274 -11.11 -0.92 -18.16
C THR A 274 -11.81 -0.92 -16.80
N ARG A 275 -12.37 0.23 -16.41
CA ARG A 275 -12.90 0.54 -15.09
C ARG A 275 -14.30 0.01 -14.78
N LYS A 276 -15.10 -0.41 -15.71
CA LYS A 276 -16.55 -0.56 -15.46
C LYS A 276 -16.96 -1.89 -14.80
N VAL A 277 -16.50 -2.18 -13.58
CA VAL A 277 -17.21 -3.09 -12.65
C VAL A 277 -17.14 -2.47 -11.25
N PRO A 278 -18.24 -2.26 -10.54
CA PRO A 278 -18.12 -2.10 -9.09
C PRO A 278 -17.46 -3.37 -8.56
N PRO A 279 -16.53 -3.27 -7.60
CA PRO A 279 -16.03 -4.45 -6.91
C PRO A 279 -17.22 -5.24 -6.38
N PRO A 280 -17.15 -6.57 -6.31
CA PRO A 280 -18.24 -7.37 -5.78
C PRO A 280 -18.64 -6.79 -4.42
N SER A 281 -19.91 -6.42 -4.28
CA SER A 281 -20.44 -5.70 -3.13
C SER A 281 -20.25 -6.45 -1.79
N ARG A 282 -19.94 -7.73 -1.85
CA ARG A 282 -19.57 -8.57 -0.70
C ARG A 282 -18.71 -9.75 -1.15
N ILE A 283 -17.51 -9.85 -0.58
CA ILE A 283 -16.71 -11.08 -0.59
C ILE A 283 -17.10 -11.84 0.68
N TRP A 284 -17.89 -12.91 0.54
CA TRP A 284 -18.33 -13.70 1.67
C TRP A 284 -17.20 -14.63 2.13
N LEU A 285 -16.50 -14.23 3.20
CA LEU A 285 -15.72 -15.18 3.99
C LEU A 285 -16.72 -16.00 4.82
N ARG A 286 -16.84 -17.32 4.58
CA ARG A 286 -17.66 -18.18 5.45
C ARG A 286 -17.17 -18.03 6.89
N ARG A 287 -18.05 -17.62 7.81
CA ARG A 287 -17.76 -17.72 9.24
C ARG A 287 -17.71 -19.20 9.59
N ARG A 288 -16.68 -19.65 10.33
CA ARG A 288 -16.75 -20.94 11.02
C ARG A 288 -17.89 -20.82 12.02
N GLN A 289 -18.83 -21.77 11.95
CA GLN A 289 -19.77 -22.03 13.03
C GLN A 289 -19.01 -22.67 14.19
#